data_a7a46f70a2580c7a4fcc14131a555dd5
#
_entry.id   a7a46f70a2580c7a4fcc14131a555dd5
#
_cell.length_a   1.000
_cell.length_b   1.000
_cell.length_c   1.000
_cell.angle_alpha   90.00
_cell.angle_beta   90.00
_cell.angle_gamma   90.00
#
_symmetry.space_group_name_H-M   'P 1'
#
loop_
_entity.id
_entity.type
_entity.pdbx_description
1 polymer ?
#
loop_
_entity_poly.entity_id
_entity_poly.type
_entity_poly.pdbx_seq_one_letter_code
_entity_poly.pdbx_strand_id
1 'polypeptide(L)'
;LLFLANNPQCKAARDIVQKRRVKPNLVSVNVDRLVNMGFLERKAVPRDRRKVELVCTPKADEAIERGRAFQHDFQTRMLEGVDESDLKVFRRVIDMVDGNLSKILSSASSTNTCAKSRTSAISEGDDIQ
;
A
#
# COMPACT_ATOMS: atom_id res chain seq x y z
N LEU A 1 -3.28 -11.79 2.78
CA LEU A 1 -4.67 -12.29 2.83
C LEU A 1 -5.61 -11.27 3.47
N LEU A 2 -5.46 -10.98 4.76
CA LEU A 2 -6.36 -10.09 5.52
C LEU A 2 -6.59 -8.72 4.87
N PHE A 3 -5.55 -8.13 4.26
CA PHE A 3 -5.71 -6.87 3.54
C PHE A 3 -6.72 -6.98 2.39
N LEU A 4 -6.61 -8.01 1.57
CA LEU A 4 -7.52 -8.25 0.43
C LEU A 4 -8.93 -8.57 0.93
N ALA A 5 -9.07 -9.41 1.95
CA ALA A 5 -10.36 -9.78 2.53
C ALA A 5 -11.09 -8.58 3.17
N ASN A 6 -10.35 -7.63 3.77
CA ASN A 6 -10.90 -6.45 4.41
C ASN A 6 -11.05 -5.24 3.48
N ASN A 7 -10.52 -5.32 2.24
CA ASN A 7 -10.56 -4.24 1.24
C ASN A 7 -10.99 -4.80 -0.13
N PRO A 8 -12.25 -5.17 -0.32
CA PRO A 8 -12.72 -5.83 -1.56
C PRO A 8 -12.55 -4.98 -2.83
N GLN A 9 -12.40 -3.66 -2.69
CA GLN A 9 -12.10 -2.74 -3.78
C GLN A 9 -10.62 -2.74 -4.20
N CYS A 10 -9.73 -3.32 -3.39
CA CYS A 10 -8.27 -3.35 -3.63
C CYS A 10 -7.86 -4.75 -4.06
N LYS A 11 -7.93 -5.00 -5.35
CA LYS A 11 -7.71 -6.35 -5.90
C LYS A 11 -6.36 -6.53 -6.58
N ALA A 12 -5.59 -5.48 -6.82
CA ALA A 12 -4.30 -5.57 -7.46
C ALA A 12 -3.14 -5.54 -6.47
N ALA A 13 -2.02 -6.17 -6.80
CA ALA A 13 -0.80 -6.13 -5.99
C ALA A 13 -0.31 -4.69 -5.74
N ARG A 14 -0.46 -3.80 -6.73
CA ARG A 14 -0.11 -2.38 -6.58
C ARG A 14 -0.96 -1.66 -5.52
N ASP A 15 -2.21 -2.07 -5.32
CA ASP A 15 -3.09 -1.46 -4.32
C ASP A 15 -2.56 -1.76 -2.91
N ILE A 16 -2.02 -2.98 -2.71
CA ILE A 16 -1.34 -3.36 -1.46
C ILE A 16 -0.11 -2.49 -1.24
N VAL A 17 0.74 -2.35 -2.27
CA VAL A 17 1.95 -1.52 -2.22
C VAL A 17 1.61 -0.08 -1.82
N GLN A 18 0.64 0.53 -2.49
CA GLN A 18 0.27 1.92 -2.27
C GLN A 18 -0.38 2.15 -0.91
N LYS A 19 -1.39 1.33 -0.55
CA LYS A 19 -2.12 1.51 0.71
C LYS A 19 -1.33 1.09 1.95
N ARG A 20 -0.46 0.09 1.83
CA ARG A 20 0.37 -0.38 2.95
C ARG A 20 1.75 0.23 2.97
N ARG A 21 2.12 1.03 1.95
CA ARG A 21 3.45 1.66 1.82
C ARG A 21 4.60 0.66 1.99
N VAL A 22 4.43 -0.54 1.42
CA VAL A 22 5.42 -1.62 1.46
C VAL A 22 6.15 -1.74 0.13
N LYS A 23 7.35 -2.33 0.14
CA LYS A 23 8.15 -2.50 -1.09
C LYS A 23 7.47 -3.47 -2.06
N PRO A 24 7.43 -3.16 -3.39
CA PRO A 24 6.78 -3.99 -4.40
C PRO A 24 7.27 -5.44 -4.43
N ASN A 25 8.58 -5.66 -4.30
CA ASN A 25 9.18 -7.00 -4.28
C ASN A 25 8.67 -7.84 -3.11
N LEU A 26 8.48 -7.24 -1.93
CA LEU A 26 7.93 -7.94 -0.78
C LEU A 26 6.49 -8.41 -1.03
N VAL A 27 5.67 -7.56 -1.66
CA VAL A 27 4.29 -7.92 -2.04
C VAL A 27 4.31 -9.05 -3.06
N SER A 28 5.15 -8.96 -4.09
CA SER A 28 5.25 -9.97 -5.16
C SER A 28 5.59 -11.35 -4.59
N VAL A 29 6.66 -11.45 -3.79
CA VAL A 29 7.09 -12.71 -3.18
C VAL A 29 5.99 -13.33 -2.29
N ASN A 30 5.32 -12.50 -1.48
CA ASN A 30 4.26 -13.00 -0.62
C ASN A 30 3.01 -13.41 -1.41
N VAL A 31 2.66 -12.71 -2.49
CA VAL A 31 1.56 -13.10 -3.38
C VAL A 31 1.88 -14.44 -4.05
N ASP A 32 3.09 -14.61 -4.59
CA ASP A 32 3.52 -15.88 -5.20
C ASP A 32 3.41 -17.03 -4.21
N ARG A 33 3.89 -16.83 -2.98
CA ARG A 33 3.79 -17.83 -1.92
C ARG A 33 2.35 -18.21 -1.60
N LEU A 34 1.46 -17.22 -1.47
CA LEU A 34 0.04 -17.45 -1.15
C LEU A 34 -0.70 -18.13 -2.31
N VAL A 35 -0.33 -17.82 -3.56
CA VAL A 35 -0.86 -18.51 -4.74
C VAL A 35 -0.38 -19.97 -4.76
N ASN A 36 0.91 -20.23 -4.54
CA ASN A 36 1.45 -21.58 -4.49
C ASN A 36 0.84 -22.43 -3.36
N MET A 37 0.48 -21.79 -2.23
CA MET A 37 -0.23 -22.44 -1.13
C MET A 37 -1.74 -22.63 -1.41
N GLY A 38 -2.26 -22.07 -2.50
CA GLY A 38 -3.66 -22.15 -2.88
C GLY A 38 -4.60 -21.24 -2.08
N PHE A 39 -4.08 -20.24 -1.37
CA PHE A 39 -4.87 -19.26 -0.62
C PHE A 39 -5.30 -18.06 -1.47
N LEU A 40 -4.59 -17.80 -2.57
CA LEU A 40 -4.92 -16.77 -3.55
C LEU A 40 -4.96 -17.35 -4.95
N GLU A 41 -5.79 -16.76 -5.79
CA GLU A 41 -5.81 -16.96 -7.24
C GLU A 41 -5.54 -15.65 -7.96
N ARG A 42 -4.86 -15.75 -9.12
CA ARG A 42 -4.71 -14.67 -10.06
C ARG A 42 -5.76 -14.78 -11.14
N LYS A 43 -6.68 -13.83 -11.22
CA LYS A 43 -7.72 -13.79 -12.26
C LYS A 43 -7.44 -12.67 -13.26
N ALA A 44 -7.41 -13.02 -14.55
CA ALA A 44 -7.35 -12.02 -15.61
C ALA A 44 -8.63 -11.19 -15.62
N VAL A 45 -8.49 -9.87 -15.82
CA VAL A 45 -9.66 -8.98 -15.94
C VAL A 45 -10.20 -9.08 -17.36
N PRO A 46 -11.50 -9.39 -17.55
CA PRO A 46 -12.12 -9.35 -18.87
C PRO A 46 -11.92 -7.96 -19.50
N ARG A 47 -11.47 -7.92 -20.74
CA ARG A 47 -11.18 -6.70 -21.53
C ARG A 47 -9.87 -5.95 -21.17
N ASP A 48 -9.10 -6.37 -20.16
CA ASP A 48 -7.77 -5.80 -19.88
C ASP A 48 -6.78 -6.88 -19.49
N ARG A 49 -6.12 -7.47 -20.48
CA ARG A 49 -5.12 -8.56 -20.30
C ARG A 49 -3.90 -8.14 -19.47
N ARG A 50 -3.70 -6.84 -19.25
CA ARG A 50 -2.58 -6.31 -18.47
C ARG A 50 -2.92 -6.26 -16.97
N LYS A 51 -4.20 -6.36 -16.61
CA LYS A 51 -4.65 -6.34 -15.22
C LYS A 51 -4.90 -7.75 -14.71
N VAL A 52 -4.35 -8.01 -13.53
CA VAL A 52 -4.55 -9.25 -12.79
C VAL A 52 -5.15 -8.90 -11.44
N GLU A 53 -6.28 -9.49 -11.14
CA GLU A 53 -6.92 -9.41 -9.82
C GLU A 53 -6.45 -10.57 -8.94
N LEU A 54 -6.23 -10.27 -7.67
CA LEU A 54 -5.94 -11.24 -6.62
C LEU A 54 -7.23 -11.54 -5.88
N VAL A 55 -7.63 -12.81 -5.88
CA VAL A 55 -8.87 -13.28 -5.25
C VAL A 55 -8.52 -14.31 -4.18
N CYS A 56 -9.06 -14.13 -2.97
CA CYS A 56 -8.96 -15.14 -1.92
C CYS A 56 -9.78 -16.38 -2.33
N THR A 57 -9.20 -17.56 -2.11
CA THR A 57 -9.88 -18.82 -2.35
C THR A 57 -10.67 -19.27 -1.11
N PRO A 58 -11.62 -20.19 -1.21
CA PRO A 58 -12.29 -20.76 -0.03
C PRO A 58 -11.33 -21.40 0.97
N LYS A 59 -10.17 -21.89 0.51
CA LYS A 59 -9.12 -22.41 1.40
C LYS A 59 -8.55 -21.34 2.34
N ALA A 60 -8.66 -20.07 1.96
CA ALA A 60 -8.17 -18.95 2.78
C ALA A 60 -9.13 -18.56 3.91
N ASP A 61 -10.39 -18.96 3.85
CA ASP A 61 -11.44 -18.46 4.76
C ASP A 61 -11.10 -18.70 6.23
N GLU A 62 -10.68 -19.91 6.59
CA GLU A 62 -10.28 -20.22 7.97
C GLU A 62 -9.10 -19.35 8.42
N ALA A 63 -8.09 -19.14 7.57
CA ALA A 63 -6.94 -18.31 7.90
C ALA A 63 -7.33 -16.84 8.03
N ILE A 64 -8.28 -16.37 7.22
CA ILE A 64 -8.83 -15.02 7.28
C ILE A 64 -9.59 -14.81 8.58
N GLU A 65 -10.49 -15.72 8.94
CA GLU A 65 -11.28 -15.64 10.18
C GLU A 65 -10.39 -15.67 11.43
N ARG A 66 -9.42 -16.57 11.48
CA ARG A 66 -8.44 -16.60 12.58
C ARG A 66 -7.64 -15.31 12.67
N GLY A 67 -7.24 -14.76 11.54
CA GLY A 67 -6.54 -13.50 11.49
C GLY A 67 -7.39 -12.31 11.92
N ARG A 68 -8.68 -12.28 11.57
CA ARG A 68 -9.63 -11.27 12.04
C ARG A 68 -9.85 -11.35 13.55
N ALA A 69 -10.03 -12.56 14.07
CA ALA A 69 -10.16 -12.78 15.51
C ALA A 69 -8.93 -12.29 16.28
N PHE A 70 -7.72 -12.59 15.78
CA PHE A 70 -6.48 -12.10 16.36
C PHE A 70 -6.38 -10.56 16.32
N GLN A 71 -6.73 -9.93 15.18
CA GLN A 71 -6.73 -8.48 15.06
C GLN A 71 -7.72 -7.83 16.03
N HIS A 72 -8.89 -8.42 16.20
CA HIS A 72 -9.92 -7.93 17.12
C HIS A 72 -9.46 -8.03 18.58
N ASP A 73 -8.94 -9.19 19.00
CA ASP A 73 -8.42 -9.38 20.36
C ASP A 73 -7.26 -8.40 20.66
N PHE A 74 -6.32 -8.29 19.73
CA PHE A 74 -5.22 -7.34 19.85
C PHE A 74 -5.74 -5.90 19.99
N GLN A 75 -6.69 -5.48 19.14
CA GLN A 75 -7.26 -4.14 19.18
C GLN A 75 -7.99 -3.88 20.50
N THR A 76 -8.76 -4.84 21.00
CA THR A 76 -9.48 -4.75 22.26
C THR A 76 -8.52 -4.54 23.44
N ARG A 77 -7.46 -5.35 23.51
CA ARG A 77 -6.43 -5.20 24.56
C ARG A 77 -5.64 -3.92 24.46
N MET A 78 -5.30 -3.51 23.23
CA MET A 78 -4.55 -2.28 22.98
C MET A 78 -5.33 -1.01 23.39
N LEU A 79 -6.65 -1.06 23.28
CA LEU A 79 -7.54 0.06 23.58
C LEU A 79 -8.23 -0.05 24.93
N GLU A 80 -7.82 -1.00 25.77
CA GLU A 80 -8.37 -1.18 27.11
C GLU A 80 -8.18 0.10 27.93
N GLY A 81 -9.29 0.59 28.51
CA GLY A 81 -9.27 1.82 29.30
C GLY A 81 -9.28 3.14 28.50
N VAL A 82 -9.32 3.07 27.18
CA VAL A 82 -9.45 4.25 26.30
C VAL A 82 -10.93 4.54 26.03
N ASP A 83 -11.42 5.72 26.39
CA ASP A 83 -12.77 6.14 26.10
C ASP A 83 -13.03 6.31 24.60
N GLU A 84 -14.25 6.02 24.16
CA GLU A 84 -14.63 6.14 22.75
C GLU A 84 -14.50 7.58 22.24
N SER A 85 -14.73 8.58 23.08
CA SER A 85 -14.53 10.00 22.77
C SER A 85 -13.09 10.31 22.46
N ASP A 86 -12.15 9.83 23.28
CA ASP A 86 -10.72 10.01 23.09
C ASP A 86 -10.21 9.27 21.83
N LEU A 87 -10.74 8.10 21.58
CA LEU A 87 -10.44 7.34 20.39
C LEU A 87 -10.87 8.06 19.09
N LYS A 88 -12.04 8.71 19.12
CA LYS A 88 -12.50 9.55 17.99
C LYS A 88 -11.59 10.74 17.75
N VAL A 89 -11.17 11.43 18.83
CA VAL A 89 -10.22 12.55 18.74
C VAL A 89 -8.88 12.07 18.20
N PHE A 90 -8.36 10.98 18.74
CA PHE A 90 -7.09 10.38 18.30
C PHE A 90 -7.12 10.03 16.81
N ARG A 91 -8.15 9.34 16.33
CA ARG A 91 -8.30 9.00 14.91
C ARG A 91 -8.31 10.25 14.04
N ARG A 92 -9.10 11.26 14.41
CA ARG A 92 -9.13 12.53 13.68
C ARG A 92 -7.76 13.19 13.57
N VAL A 93 -7.01 13.22 14.68
CA VAL A 93 -5.66 13.80 14.69
C VAL A 93 -4.71 13.01 13.79
N ILE A 94 -4.73 11.68 13.85
CA ILE A 94 -3.89 10.83 12.98
C ILE A 94 -4.22 11.06 11.51
N ASP A 95 -5.50 11.14 11.14
CA ASP A 95 -5.93 11.39 9.76
C ASP A 95 -5.46 12.78 9.27
N MET A 96 -5.51 13.80 10.12
CA MET A 96 -4.98 15.13 9.80
C MET A 96 -3.46 15.10 9.58
N VAL A 97 -2.73 14.41 10.45
CA VAL A 97 -1.26 14.26 10.34
C VAL A 97 -0.91 13.50 9.06
N ASP A 98 -1.58 12.40 8.76
CA ASP A 98 -1.34 11.64 7.52
C ASP A 98 -1.61 12.48 6.27
N GLY A 99 -2.69 13.25 6.27
CA GLY A 99 -3.01 14.20 5.20
C GLY A 99 -1.93 15.27 5.00
N ASN A 100 -1.38 15.82 6.08
CA ASN A 100 -0.32 16.81 6.03
C ASN A 100 1.01 16.19 5.53
N LEU A 101 1.37 15.01 6.02
CA LEU A 101 2.54 14.27 5.54
C LEU A 101 2.43 13.94 4.04
N SER A 102 1.26 13.55 3.58
CA SER A 102 1.01 13.28 2.15
C SER A 102 1.24 14.52 1.28
N LYS A 103 0.82 15.71 1.74
CA LYS A 103 1.08 16.99 1.06
C LYS A 103 2.57 17.33 1.02
N ILE A 104 3.28 17.17 2.14
CA ILE A 104 4.73 17.42 2.23
C ILE A 104 5.50 16.50 1.27
N LEU A 105 5.18 15.21 1.24
CA LEU A 105 5.82 14.25 0.37
C LEU A 105 5.55 14.52 -1.12
N SER A 106 4.33 14.94 -1.47
CA SER A 106 3.99 15.28 -2.86
C SER A 106 4.72 16.56 -3.33
N SER A 107 4.86 17.57 -2.46
CA SER A 107 5.61 18.79 -2.79
C SER A 107 7.11 18.55 -2.93
N ALA A 108 7.70 17.67 -2.09
CA ALA A 108 9.10 17.28 -2.18
C ALA A 108 9.44 16.52 -3.48
N SER A 109 8.50 15.71 -3.99
CA SER A 109 8.67 15.01 -5.27
C SER A 109 8.66 15.95 -6.48
N SER A 110 7.95 17.07 -6.42
CA SER A 110 7.86 18.06 -7.49
C SER A 110 9.13 18.94 -7.59
N THR A 111 9.82 19.17 -6.48
CA THR A 111 11.06 19.98 -6.46
C THR A 111 12.28 19.24 -7.01
N ASN A 112 12.33 17.91 -6.90
CA ASN A 112 13.43 17.10 -7.42
C ASN A 112 13.45 16.96 -8.96
N THR A 113 12.32 17.19 -9.63
CA THR A 113 12.24 17.12 -11.10
C THR A 113 12.80 18.39 -11.77
N CYS A 114 12.77 19.53 -11.07
CA CYS A 114 13.27 20.80 -11.61
C CYS A 114 14.80 20.96 -11.50
N ALA A 115 15.48 20.21 -10.62
CA ALA A 115 16.93 20.31 -10.43
C ALA A 115 17.75 19.51 -11.46
N LYS A 116 17.15 18.50 -12.11
CA LYS A 116 17.86 17.70 -13.14
C LYS A 116 17.91 18.31 -14.54
N SER A 117 17.15 19.36 -14.82
CA SER A 117 17.13 20.01 -16.14
C SER A 117 18.10 21.18 -16.28
N ARG A 118 18.90 21.53 -15.26
CA ARG A 118 19.85 22.67 -15.31
C ARG A 118 21.33 22.29 -15.48
N THR A 119 21.67 20.99 -15.55
CA THR A 119 23.08 20.55 -15.60
C THR A 119 23.53 20.10 -17.00
N SER A 120 22.70 20.24 -18.05
CA SER A 120 23.05 19.78 -19.40
C SER A 120 23.28 20.93 -20.43
N ALA A 121 23.49 22.18 -19.96
CA ALA A 121 23.63 23.32 -20.86
C ALA A 121 24.92 24.15 -20.68
N ILE A 122 26.01 23.55 -20.15
CA ILE A 122 27.31 24.19 -20.14
C ILE A 122 28.38 23.17 -20.52
N SER A 123 28.52 22.87 -21.81
CA SER A 123 29.77 22.38 -22.41
C SER A 123 29.66 22.43 -23.94
N GLU A 124 29.77 23.62 -24.53
CA GLU A 124 30.21 23.79 -25.91
C GLU A 124 30.69 25.23 -26.06
N GLY A 125 31.95 25.35 -26.44
CA GLY A 125 32.54 26.64 -26.91
C GLY A 125 33.74 27.08 -26.07
N ASP A 126 34.95 26.67 -26.45
CA ASP A 126 35.94 27.54 -27.08
C ASP A 126 37.23 26.76 -27.36
N ASP A 127 37.33 26.25 -28.58
CA ASP A 127 38.62 26.10 -29.26
C ASP A 127 38.80 27.34 -30.12
N ILE A 128 39.82 28.17 -29.86
CA ILE A 128 40.52 28.94 -30.88
C ILE A 128 41.87 29.43 -30.31
N GLN A 129 42.95 28.98 -31.01
CA GLN A 129 44.33 29.46 -31.13
C GLN A 129 45.29 29.28 -29.96
#